data_f62135928e52077e0dc9c1934c745048
#
_entry.id   f62135928e52077e0dc9c1934c745048
#
_cell.length_a   1.000
_cell.length_b   1.000
_cell.length_c   1.000
_cell.angle_alpha   90.00
_cell.angle_beta   90.00
_cell.angle_gamma   90.00
#
_symmetry.space_group_name_H-M   'P 1'
#
loop_
_entity.id
_entity.type
_entity.pdbx_description
1 polymer ?
#
loop_
_entity_poly.entity_id
_entity_poly.type
_entity_poly.pdbx_seq_one_letter_code
_entity_poly.pdbx_strand_id
1 'polypeptide(L)'
;MSDSEKQTIGRYEILRSIGKGAQGSVYLGRDPALDRLVAIKIMTCANPDLVSISEDGVPLEGRIAGKLKHPNIIPVFDAGECDLGPFLVFEYVEGNTLADNLKTSGPQSIDKAVPMIAAILKAVATAHSAEIVHLDLNPRNVLIDENGVPRVMDFGLSQFFSKVREPSQFATGTLRYMAPEHFLGQAIGPYTDVFGLGSTFYELVTGQKAMAGTVFEEIRDRIIDSNVDYAPVKADPHGEAFTRFLAGALEARQEGRYADCAVMKEAFDLFLSESNLEEQAQVAATNHSTVDFLLRRMQRTGDFPTISRTLSDINRLTGDDPNANADKLANVILRDFALTSKLLKLVNSSFYGARATEITNISDAVVLLGVEQVRMTANSLTFFGAMKGDSAVLKDSMTKSFLAGLISRHLAKRANLRGAEEAFICGMCQNLGENLVIFYFPDEFDDITALQQDKQVGKGAAARGVLGVDYAELGAAVARTWNLPQSITDAIRGVPPGPISLPAGEDEQLRNLAVFSNELCELIVSADGETGDAALQAHLERFAPSVELAEDYLAKLIDAAFDKLKQYAPIFEISVASSSYCNAVQAWLDANVTDGEGEVAQSA
;
A
#
# COMPACT_ATOMS: atom_id res chain seq x y z
N MET A 1 6.97 -40.88 10.32
CA MET A 1 6.40 -39.58 9.96
C MET A 1 6.66 -39.43 8.48
N SER A 2 5.65 -39.60 7.64
CA SER A 2 5.75 -39.59 6.19
C SER A 2 6.13 -38.22 5.70
N ASP A 3 7.28 -38.09 5.03
CA ASP A 3 7.56 -36.96 4.15
C ASP A 3 6.39 -36.85 3.14
N SER A 4 5.54 -35.86 3.31
CA SER A 4 4.63 -35.49 2.24
C SER A 4 5.52 -34.96 1.11
N GLU A 5 5.61 -35.69 0.00
CA GLU A 5 6.31 -35.25 -1.20
C GLU A 5 5.85 -33.85 -1.53
N LYS A 6 6.75 -32.86 -1.39
CA LYS A 6 6.49 -31.49 -1.80
C LYS A 6 6.26 -31.50 -3.31
N GLN A 7 5.07 -31.14 -3.73
CA GLN A 7 4.74 -31.07 -5.15
C GLN A 7 5.52 -29.91 -5.78
N THR A 8 6.28 -30.19 -6.84
CA THR A 8 7.11 -29.20 -7.53
C THR A 8 6.74 -29.04 -9.00
N ILE A 9 6.96 -27.85 -9.55
CA ILE A 9 6.91 -27.57 -11.00
C ILE A 9 8.29 -27.01 -11.37
N GLY A 10 9.05 -27.78 -12.13
CA GLY A 10 10.47 -27.47 -12.34
C GLY A 10 11.20 -27.37 -10.99
N ARG A 11 11.87 -26.25 -10.73
CA ARG A 11 12.56 -25.99 -9.46
C ARG A 11 11.66 -25.39 -8.36
N TYR A 12 10.42 -25.00 -8.69
CA TYR A 12 9.54 -24.25 -7.81
C TYR A 12 8.70 -25.18 -6.92
N GLU A 13 8.67 -24.90 -5.62
CA GLU A 13 7.80 -25.60 -4.66
C GLU A 13 6.38 -25.05 -4.77
N ILE A 14 5.37 -25.90 -4.95
CA ILE A 14 3.96 -25.52 -4.97
C ILE A 14 3.46 -25.36 -3.53
N LEU A 15 2.88 -24.19 -3.23
CA LEU A 15 2.30 -23.92 -1.93
C LEU A 15 0.78 -24.16 -1.94
N ARG A 16 0.07 -23.62 -2.96
CA ARG A 16 -1.38 -23.79 -3.13
C ARG A 16 -1.82 -23.40 -4.54
N SER A 17 -2.98 -23.87 -4.95
CA SER A 17 -3.66 -23.34 -6.15
C SER A 17 -4.27 -21.97 -5.85
N ILE A 18 -4.09 -21.01 -6.78
CA ILE A 18 -4.65 -19.64 -6.68
C ILE A 18 -5.64 -19.31 -7.78
N GLY A 19 -5.69 -20.15 -8.84
CA GLY A 19 -6.67 -19.98 -9.92
C GLY A 19 -6.76 -21.21 -10.81
N LYS A 20 -7.96 -21.43 -11.36
CA LYS A 20 -8.20 -22.44 -12.40
C LYS A 20 -9.17 -21.87 -13.42
N GLY A 21 -8.78 -21.90 -14.68
CA GLY A 21 -9.55 -21.32 -15.77
C GLY A 21 -9.40 -22.10 -17.07
N ALA A 22 -10.04 -21.63 -18.13
CA ALA A 22 -10.01 -22.27 -19.45
C ALA A 22 -8.62 -22.26 -20.10
N GLN A 23 -7.74 -21.37 -19.68
CA GLN A 23 -6.37 -21.23 -20.20
C GLN A 23 -5.34 -22.03 -19.39
N GLY A 24 -5.72 -22.60 -18.24
CA GLY A 24 -4.82 -23.38 -17.40
C GLY A 24 -5.08 -23.21 -15.91
N SER A 25 -4.12 -23.68 -15.12
CA SER A 25 -4.15 -23.60 -13.66
C SER A 25 -3.01 -22.71 -13.16
N VAL A 26 -3.28 -21.87 -12.17
CA VAL A 26 -2.31 -20.98 -11.57
C VAL A 26 -2.04 -21.41 -10.12
N TYR A 27 -0.79 -21.53 -9.76
CA TYR A 27 -0.34 -21.93 -8.43
C TYR A 27 0.51 -20.84 -7.81
N LEU A 28 0.35 -20.62 -6.52
CA LEU A 28 1.34 -19.94 -5.70
C LEU A 28 2.47 -20.92 -5.44
N GLY A 29 3.68 -20.54 -5.79
CA GLY A 29 4.89 -21.30 -5.55
C GLY A 29 5.95 -20.47 -4.86
N ARG A 30 7.04 -21.15 -4.47
CA ARG A 30 8.26 -20.55 -3.92
C ARG A 30 9.45 -20.91 -4.80
N ASP A 31 10.23 -19.92 -5.17
CA ASP A 31 11.55 -20.12 -5.78
C ASP A 31 12.57 -20.39 -4.66
N PRO A 32 13.06 -21.66 -4.49
CA PRO A 32 13.95 -21.97 -3.38
C PRO A 32 15.34 -21.36 -3.55
N ALA A 33 15.74 -21.00 -4.79
CA ALA A 33 17.04 -20.40 -5.08
C ALA A 33 17.10 -18.91 -4.69
N LEU A 34 15.98 -18.19 -4.82
CA LEU A 34 15.88 -16.76 -4.55
C LEU A 34 15.03 -16.44 -3.33
N ASP A 35 14.48 -17.47 -2.69
CA ASP A 35 13.61 -17.39 -1.50
C ASP A 35 12.47 -16.37 -1.66
N ARG A 36 11.76 -16.43 -2.79
CA ARG A 36 10.66 -15.52 -3.12
C ARG A 36 9.41 -16.27 -3.56
N LEU A 37 8.25 -15.63 -3.36
CA LEU A 37 6.97 -16.11 -3.88
C LEU A 37 6.87 -15.83 -5.38
N VAL A 38 6.26 -16.76 -6.10
CA VAL A 38 6.02 -16.69 -7.55
C VAL A 38 4.62 -17.21 -7.87
N ALA A 39 4.02 -16.69 -8.95
CA ALA A 39 2.81 -17.25 -9.55
C ALA A 39 3.21 -18.13 -10.74
N ILE A 40 2.81 -19.41 -10.70
CA ILE A 40 3.15 -20.39 -11.74
C ILE A 40 1.89 -20.74 -12.50
N LYS A 41 1.83 -20.40 -13.78
CA LYS A 41 0.71 -20.69 -14.67
C LYS A 41 1.09 -21.88 -15.56
N ILE A 42 0.41 -23.02 -15.38
CA ILE A 42 0.51 -24.18 -16.27
C ILE A 42 -0.53 -23.99 -17.37
N MET A 43 -0.09 -24.03 -18.61
CA MET A 43 -0.95 -23.86 -19.77
C MET A 43 -1.59 -25.19 -20.16
N THR A 44 -2.91 -25.20 -20.30
CA THR A 44 -3.63 -26.38 -20.78
C THR A 44 -3.78 -26.27 -22.31
N CYS A 45 -3.00 -27.04 -23.06
CA CYS A 45 -3.07 -27.09 -24.52
C CYS A 45 -3.94 -28.26 -24.95
N ALA A 46 -5.03 -27.95 -25.65
CA ALA A 46 -5.86 -28.98 -26.31
C ALA A 46 -5.11 -29.68 -27.47
N ASN A 47 -4.08 -29.05 -28.02
CA ASN A 47 -3.24 -29.58 -29.09
C ASN A 47 -1.77 -29.16 -28.87
N PRO A 48 -0.86 -30.08 -28.47
CA PRO A 48 0.55 -29.80 -28.23
C PRO A 48 1.30 -29.24 -29.46
N ASP A 49 0.87 -29.59 -30.68
CA ASP A 49 1.53 -29.17 -31.93
C ASP A 49 1.37 -27.66 -32.24
N LEU A 50 0.52 -26.96 -31.47
CA LEU A 50 0.27 -25.54 -31.64
C LEU A 50 1.08 -24.65 -30.69
N VAL A 51 1.79 -25.25 -29.73
CA VAL A 51 2.76 -24.51 -28.90
C VAL A 51 4.01 -24.27 -29.73
N SER A 52 4.26 -23.04 -30.11
CA SER A 52 5.54 -22.68 -30.73
C SER A 52 6.62 -22.73 -29.64
N ILE A 53 7.17 -23.92 -29.42
CA ILE A 53 8.31 -24.13 -28.54
C ILE A 53 9.56 -23.84 -29.37
N SER A 54 10.42 -22.94 -28.88
CA SER A 54 11.73 -22.72 -29.50
C SER A 54 12.61 -23.97 -29.39
N GLU A 55 13.68 -24.06 -30.20
CA GLU A 55 14.63 -25.18 -30.14
C GLU A 55 15.18 -25.48 -28.73
N ASP A 56 15.09 -24.51 -27.82
CA ASP A 56 15.52 -24.62 -26.42
C ASP A 56 14.39 -25.02 -25.45
N GLY A 57 13.21 -25.44 -25.92
CA GLY A 57 12.08 -25.88 -25.09
C GLY A 57 11.33 -24.76 -24.37
N VAL A 58 11.58 -23.49 -24.68
CA VAL A 58 10.93 -22.34 -24.04
C VAL A 58 9.74 -21.88 -24.91
N PRO A 59 8.54 -21.71 -24.34
CA PRO A 59 7.42 -21.10 -25.04
C PRO A 59 7.80 -19.72 -25.59
N LEU A 60 7.54 -19.48 -26.89
CA LEU A 60 7.91 -18.22 -27.55
C LEU A 60 7.29 -17.00 -26.85
N GLU A 61 6.11 -17.18 -26.30
CA GLU A 61 5.36 -16.18 -25.52
C GLU A 61 6.10 -15.75 -24.25
N GLY A 62 6.75 -16.68 -23.57
CA GLY A 62 7.58 -16.39 -22.40
C GLY A 62 8.77 -15.50 -22.74
N ARG A 63 9.37 -15.69 -23.92
CA ARG A 63 10.45 -14.82 -24.43
C ARG A 63 9.96 -13.41 -24.80
N ILE A 64 8.75 -13.30 -25.32
CA ILE A 64 8.13 -12.02 -25.70
C ILE A 64 7.74 -11.26 -24.44
N ALA A 65 7.00 -11.87 -23.53
CA ALA A 65 6.57 -11.24 -22.28
C ALA A 65 7.76 -10.88 -21.37
N GLY A 66 8.83 -11.68 -21.37
CA GLY A 66 10.06 -11.43 -20.59
C GLY A 66 10.83 -10.16 -21.03
N LYS A 67 10.56 -9.60 -22.21
CA LYS A 67 11.15 -8.33 -22.68
C LYS A 67 10.45 -7.10 -22.10
N LEU A 68 9.20 -7.25 -21.62
CA LEU A 68 8.42 -6.14 -21.09
C LEU A 68 8.87 -5.78 -19.67
N LYS A 69 9.31 -4.54 -19.47
CA LYS A 69 9.67 -3.99 -18.18
C LYS A 69 8.89 -2.69 -17.96
N HIS A 70 7.81 -2.78 -17.21
CA HIS A 70 6.98 -1.62 -16.86
C HIS A 70 6.38 -1.82 -15.46
N PRO A 71 6.27 -0.78 -14.61
CA PRO A 71 5.74 -0.92 -13.24
C PRO A 71 4.29 -1.43 -13.20
N ASN A 72 3.51 -1.20 -14.25
CA ASN A 72 2.12 -1.66 -14.36
C ASN A 72 1.96 -2.91 -15.24
N ILE A 73 3.01 -3.67 -15.48
CA ILE A 73 2.98 -4.99 -16.14
C ILE A 73 3.58 -6.02 -15.19
N ILE A 74 2.91 -7.14 -14.99
CA ILE A 74 3.47 -8.26 -14.20
C ILE A 74 4.57 -8.94 -15.03
N PRO A 75 5.83 -8.92 -14.55
CA PRO A 75 6.95 -9.49 -15.30
C PRO A 75 6.92 -11.03 -15.28
N VAL A 76 7.35 -11.64 -16.39
CA VAL A 76 7.68 -13.06 -16.45
C VAL A 76 9.12 -13.25 -15.98
N PHE A 77 9.32 -14.15 -15.02
CA PHE A 77 10.62 -14.47 -14.45
C PHE A 77 11.28 -15.68 -15.09
N ASP A 78 10.45 -16.66 -15.50
CA ASP A 78 10.95 -17.94 -16.03
C ASP A 78 9.86 -18.60 -16.89
N ALA A 79 10.27 -19.55 -17.71
CA ALA A 79 9.41 -20.36 -18.54
C ALA A 79 10.01 -21.77 -18.69
N GLY A 80 9.18 -22.79 -18.76
CA GLY A 80 9.64 -24.17 -18.90
C GLY A 80 8.51 -25.14 -19.23
N GLU A 81 8.83 -26.41 -19.17
CA GLU A 81 7.92 -27.53 -19.40
C GLU A 81 7.92 -28.48 -18.21
N CYS A 82 6.79 -29.04 -17.88
CA CYS A 82 6.61 -30.08 -16.87
C CYS A 82 5.65 -31.16 -17.36
N ASP A 83 5.45 -32.24 -16.60
CA ASP A 83 4.56 -33.34 -16.95
C ASP A 83 3.10 -32.93 -17.21
N LEU A 84 2.69 -31.75 -16.71
CA LEU A 84 1.35 -31.18 -16.89
C LEU A 84 1.25 -30.24 -18.10
N GLY A 85 2.37 -29.97 -18.77
CA GLY A 85 2.48 -29.08 -19.92
C GLY A 85 3.44 -27.90 -19.70
N PRO A 86 3.48 -26.97 -20.66
CA PRO A 86 4.34 -25.79 -20.55
C PRO A 86 3.84 -24.86 -19.43
N PHE A 87 4.79 -24.20 -18.74
CA PHE A 87 4.47 -23.28 -17.66
C PHE A 87 5.25 -21.96 -17.79
N LEU A 88 4.66 -20.91 -17.24
CA LEU A 88 5.27 -19.60 -17.07
C LEU A 88 5.30 -19.25 -15.59
N VAL A 89 6.37 -18.58 -15.18
CA VAL A 89 6.58 -18.11 -13.81
C VAL A 89 6.57 -16.59 -13.81
N PHE A 90 5.63 -16.03 -13.07
CA PHE A 90 5.41 -14.60 -12.94
C PHE A 90 5.80 -14.09 -11.55
N GLU A 91 6.00 -12.79 -11.43
CA GLU A 91 5.96 -12.13 -10.14
C GLU A 91 4.63 -12.46 -9.44
N TYR A 92 4.70 -12.91 -8.19
CA TYR A 92 3.49 -12.99 -7.37
C TYR A 92 3.17 -11.59 -6.82
N VAL A 93 2.02 -11.08 -7.19
CA VAL A 93 1.50 -9.79 -6.71
C VAL A 93 0.26 -10.09 -5.88
N GLU A 94 0.27 -9.66 -4.62
CA GLU A 94 -0.87 -9.77 -3.74
C GLU A 94 -1.91 -8.71 -4.11
N GLY A 95 -3.18 -9.12 -4.25
CA GLY A 95 -4.25 -8.22 -4.67
C GLY A 95 -5.42 -8.96 -5.29
N ASN A 96 -6.38 -8.20 -5.79
CA ASN A 96 -7.58 -8.72 -6.44
C ASN A 96 -7.63 -8.27 -7.90
N THR A 97 -8.32 -9.03 -8.75
CA THR A 97 -8.56 -8.58 -10.11
C THR A 97 -9.51 -7.37 -10.12
N LEU A 98 -9.41 -6.53 -11.14
CA LEU A 98 -10.36 -5.42 -11.36
C LEU A 98 -11.80 -5.95 -11.44
N ALA A 99 -11.99 -7.15 -12.01
CA ALA A 99 -13.30 -7.82 -12.06
C ALA A 99 -13.84 -8.16 -10.66
N ASP A 100 -12.98 -8.55 -9.72
CA ASP A 100 -13.39 -8.85 -8.35
C ASP A 100 -13.65 -7.57 -7.56
N ASN A 101 -12.84 -6.55 -7.75
CA ASN A 101 -13.07 -5.22 -7.15
C ASN A 101 -14.38 -4.60 -7.62
N LEU A 102 -14.73 -4.73 -8.91
CA LEU A 102 -16.02 -4.27 -9.42
C LEU A 102 -17.21 -5.01 -8.79
N LYS A 103 -17.09 -6.30 -8.48
CA LYS A 103 -18.14 -7.07 -7.79
C LYS A 103 -18.29 -6.66 -6.32
N THR A 104 -17.18 -6.37 -5.63
CA THR A 104 -17.18 -6.09 -4.19
C THR A 104 -17.44 -4.64 -3.87
N SER A 105 -16.84 -3.72 -4.63
CA SER A 105 -16.84 -2.27 -4.35
C SER A 105 -17.72 -1.47 -5.34
N GLY A 106 -18.20 -2.11 -6.41
CA GLY A 106 -18.98 -1.44 -7.46
C GLY A 106 -18.13 -0.58 -8.41
N PRO A 107 -18.78 0.21 -9.29
CA PRO A 107 -18.13 1.10 -10.23
C PRO A 107 -17.48 2.30 -9.54
N GLN A 108 -16.52 2.92 -10.21
CA GLN A 108 -15.83 4.12 -9.73
C GLN A 108 -16.34 5.35 -10.52
N SER A 109 -16.43 6.52 -9.88
CA SER A 109 -16.59 7.78 -10.58
C SER A 109 -15.40 8.03 -11.52
N ILE A 110 -15.62 8.79 -12.60
CA ILE A 110 -14.58 9.01 -13.61
C ILE A 110 -13.33 9.64 -13.00
N ASP A 111 -13.46 10.63 -12.12
CA ASP A 111 -12.35 11.27 -11.42
C ASP A 111 -11.47 10.26 -10.67
N LYS A 112 -12.08 9.30 -9.95
CA LYS A 112 -11.36 8.24 -9.23
C LYS A 112 -10.73 7.19 -10.16
N ALA A 113 -11.32 6.96 -11.32
CA ALA A 113 -10.83 6.00 -12.31
C ALA A 113 -9.63 6.56 -13.12
N VAL A 114 -9.48 7.87 -13.26
CA VAL A 114 -8.44 8.55 -14.04
C VAL A 114 -7.03 8.00 -13.79
N PRO A 115 -6.54 7.89 -12.54
CA PRO A 115 -5.18 7.39 -12.30
C PRO A 115 -4.96 5.96 -12.78
N MET A 116 -5.97 5.11 -12.59
CA MET A 116 -5.92 3.71 -13.00
C MET A 116 -5.92 3.59 -14.53
N ILE A 117 -6.79 4.33 -15.22
CA ILE A 117 -6.87 4.38 -16.69
C ILE A 117 -5.53 4.85 -17.28
N ALA A 118 -4.97 5.96 -16.75
CA ALA A 118 -3.68 6.49 -17.19
C ALA A 118 -2.55 5.45 -17.07
N ALA A 119 -2.48 4.73 -15.94
CA ALA A 119 -1.47 3.72 -15.69
C ALA A 119 -1.60 2.50 -16.63
N ILE A 120 -2.82 2.03 -16.87
CA ILE A 120 -3.09 0.91 -17.79
C ILE A 120 -2.75 1.31 -19.23
N LEU A 121 -3.17 2.49 -19.69
CA LEU A 121 -2.86 3.00 -21.03
C LEU A 121 -1.34 3.09 -21.26
N LYS A 122 -0.59 3.63 -20.29
CA LYS A 122 0.87 3.71 -20.35
C LYS A 122 1.52 2.32 -20.43
N ALA A 123 1.01 1.35 -19.66
CA ALA A 123 1.52 -0.01 -19.67
C ALA A 123 1.33 -0.68 -21.05
N VAL A 124 0.11 -0.61 -21.61
CA VAL A 124 -0.21 -1.23 -22.89
C VAL A 124 0.46 -0.48 -24.05
N ALA A 125 0.57 0.85 -24.01
CA ALA A 125 1.33 1.62 -24.99
C ALA A 125 2.82 1.20 -25.00
N THR A 126 3.41 0.92 -23.84
CA THR A 126 4.79 0.39 -23.74
C THR A 126 4.90 -0.98 -24.41
N ALA A 127 3.91 -1.86 -24.26
CA ALA A 127 3.90 -3.15 -24.95
C ALA A 127 3.76 -2.98 -26.47
N HIS A 128 2.86 -2.10 -26.93
CA HIS A 128 2.69 -1.80 -28.35
C HIS A 128 3.96 -1.24 -29.00
N SER A 129 4.71 -0.37 -28.28
CA SER A 129 6.00 0.13 -28.76
C SER A 129 7.08 -0.95 -28.91
N ALA A 130 6.91 -2.07 -28.21
CA ALA A 130 7.74 -3.27 -28.33
C ALA A 130 7.15 -4.31 -29.30
N GLU A 131 6.14 -3.92 -30.11
CA GLU A 131 5.43 -4.77 -31.08
C GLU A 131 4.69 -5.95 -30.42
N ILE A 132 4.29 -5.81 -29.15
CA ILE A 132 3.57 -6.83 -28.39
C ILE A 132 2.13 -6.38 -28.19
N VAL A 133 1.19 -7.19 -28.68
CA VAL A 133 -0.26 -7.01 -28.56
C VAL A 133 -0.80 -8.00 -27.53
N HIS A 134 -1.73 -7.56 -26.68
CA HIS A 134 -2.27 -8.38 -25.60
C HIS A 134 -3.39 -9.33 -26.04
N LEU A 135 -4.36 -8.84 -26.80
CA LEU A 135 -5.51 -9.53 -27.41
C LEU A 135 -6.58 -10.11 -26.44
N ASP A 136 -6.40 -10.00 -25.15
CA ASP A 136 -7.39 -10.43 -24.14
C ASP A 136 -7.49 -9.40 -22.97
N LEU A 137 -7.50 -8.10 -23.32
CA LEU A 137 -7.66 -7.07 -22.30
C LEU A 137 -9.08 -7.03 -21.78
N ASN A 138 -9.22 -7.34 -20.50
CA ASN A 138 -10.48 -7.36 -19.78
C ASN A 138 -10.22 -7.19 -18.27
N PRO A 139 -11.24 -6.91 -17.42
CA PRO A 139 -11.03 -6.67 -15.99
C PRO A 139 -10.42 -7.83 -15.20
N ARG A 140 -10.42 -9.06 -15.72
CA ARG A 140 -9.78 -10.21 -15.05
C ARG A 140 -8.28 -10.23 -15.26
N ASN A 141 -7.79 -9.58 -16.33
CA ASN A 141 -6.37 -9.52 -16.69
C ASN A 141 -5.72 -8.20 -16.22
N VAL A 142 -6.41 -7.45 -15.36
CA VAL A 142 -5.88 -6.31 -14.61
C VAL A 142 -5.97 -6.65 -13.12
N LEU A 143 -4.84 -6.82 -12.47
CA LEU A 143 -4.76 -7.04 -11.03
C LEU A 143 -4.55 -5.68 -10.35
N ILE A 144 -5.27 -5.44 -9.28
CA ILE A 144 -5.09 -4.26 -8.43
C ILE A 144 -4.35 -4.75 -7.20
N ASP A 145 -3.12 -4.30 -7.04
CA ASP A 145 -2.31 -4.68 -5.89
C ASP A 145 -2.83 -4.02 -4.60
N GLU A 146 -2.27 -4.41 -3.46
CA GLU A 146 -2.64 -3.89 -2.13
C GLU A 146 -2.50 -2.36 -2.01
N ASN A 147 -1.71 -1.74 -2.90
CA ASN A 147 -1.52 -0.29 -2.96
C ASN A 147 -2.53 0.41 -3.89
N GLY A 148 -3.45 -0.34 -4.48
CA GLY A 148 -4.40 0.18 -5.47
C GLY A 148 -3.78 0.39 -6.87
N VAL A 149 -2.56 -0.12 -7.12
CA VAL A 149 -1.85 0.03 -8.39
C VAL A 149 -2.33 -1.03 -9.37
N PRO A 150 -2.77 -0.65 -10.59
CA PRO A 150 -3.13 -1.62 -11.60
C PRO A 150 -1.88 -2.29 -12.19
N ARG A 151 -1.93 -3.60 -12.33
CA ARG A 151 -0.90 -4.45 -12.94
C ARG A 151 -1.55 -5.29 -14.04
N VAL A 152 -1.19 -5.04 -15.29
CA VAL A 152 -1.66 -5.83 -16.43
C VAL A 152 -0.90 -7.14 -16.47
N MET A 153 -1.62 -8.24 -16.60
CA MET A 153 -1.08 -9.60 -16.59
C MET A 153 -1.41 -10.33 -17.89
N ASP A 154 -0.72 -11.45 -18.13
CA ASP A 154 -0.97 -12.38 -19.24
C ASP A 154 -0.68 -11.82 -20.66
N PHE A 155 0.31 -10.93 -20.82
CA PHE A 155 0.78 -10.50 -22.14
C PHE A 155 1.31 -11.66 -22.99
N GLY A 156 0.97 -11.64 -24.28
CA GLY A 156 1.47 -12.60 -25.27
C GLY A 156 0.77 -13.95 -25.30
N LEU A 157 0.00 -14.31 -24.27
CA LEU A 157 -0.69 -15.60 -24.19
C LEU A 157 -1.84 -15.70 -25.20
N SER A 158 -2.45 -14.60 -25.56
CA SER A 158 -3.64 -14.58 -26.39
C SER A 158 -3.38 -14.78 -27.89
N GLN A 159 -2.17 -14.47 -28.37
CA GLN A 159 -1.76 -14.82 -29.75
C GLN A 159 -1.75 -16.33 -29.97
N PHE A 160 -1.45 -17.07 -28.92
CA PHE A 160 -1.48 -18.52 -28.90
C PHE A 160 -2.92 -19.05 -29.00
N PHE A 161 -3.85 -18.47 -28.22
CA PHE A 161 -5.24 -18.95 -28.18
C PHE A 161 -6.07 -18.46 -29.37
N SER A 162 -5.76 -17.32 -29.98
CA SER A 162 -6.51 -16.79 -31.13
C SER A 162 -6.35 -17.63 -32.39
N LYS A 163 -5.22 -18.36 -32.53
CA LYS A 163 -4.98 -19.29 -33.65
C LYS A 163 -5.70 -20.65 -33.48
N VAL A 164 -6.25 -20.91 -32.30
CA VAL A 164 -6.68 -22.26 -31.89
C VAL A 164 -8.19 -22.36 -31.69
N ARG A 165 -8.91 -21.26 -31.46
CA ARG A 165 -10.34 -21.30 -31.10
C ARG A 165 -11.18 -20.35 -31.93
N GLU A 166 -12.28 -20.85 -32.42
CA GLU A 166 -13.37 -20.06 -32.99
C GLU A 166 -14.02 -19.19 -31.88
N PRO A 167 -14.44 -17.95 -32.19
CA PRO A 167 -15.08 -17.07 -31.20
C PRO A 167 -16.25 -17.72 -30.43
N SER A 168 -16.99 -18.59 -31.07
CA SER A 168 -18.09 -19.35 -30.46
C SER A 168 -17.68 -20.31 -29.33
N GLN A 169 -16.41 -20.63 -29.21
CA GLN A 169 -15.84 -21.52 -28.18
C GLN A 169 -15.40 -20.79 -26.90
N PHE A 170 -15.45 -19.45 -26.92
CA PHE A 170 -15.09 -18.67 -25.72
C PHE A 170 -16.29 -18.56 -24.78
N ALA A 171 -15.99 -18.47 -23.47
CA ALA A 171 -17.03 -18.21 -22.48
C ALA A 171 -17.68 -16.84 -22.75
N THR A 172 -18.98 -16.74 -22.61
CA THR A 172 -19.78 -15.52 -22.83
C THR A 172 -19.21 -14.29 -22.10
N GLY A 173 -18.55 -14.51 -20.96
CA GLY A 173 -17.92 -13.44 -20.19
C GLY A 173 -16.72 -12.79 -20.86
N THR A 174 -15.92 -13.52 -21.64
CA THR A 174 -14.75 -13.04 -22.37
C THR A 174 -15.15 -12.40 -23.71
N LEU A 175 -16.16 -12.93 -24.37
CA LEU A 175 -16.67 -12.44 -25.67
C LEU A 175 -16.94 -10.93 -25.68
N ARG A 176 -17.43 -10.39 -24.58
CA ARG A 176 -17.88 -8.99 -24.44
C ARG A 176 -16.79 -7.94 -24.54
N TYR A 177 -15.52 -8.37 -24.52
CA TYR A 177 -14.35 -7.49 -24.65
C TYR A 177 -13.62 -7.71 -25.97
N MET A 178 -14.03 -8.72 -26.76
CA MET A 178 -13.46 -8.98 -28.07
C MET A 178 -13.86 -7.89 -29.06
N ALA A 179 -12.91 -7.51 -29.89
CA ALA A 179 -13.14 -6.52 -30.94
C ALA A 179 -13.83 -7.15 -32.17
N PRO A 180 -14.53 -6.35 -33.01
CA PRO A 180 -15.26 -6.81 -34.19
C PRO A 180 -14.44 -7.68 -35.16
N GLU A 181 -13.16 -7.39 -35.32
CA GLU A 181 -12.23 -8.11 -36.22
C GLU A 181 -12.10 -9.59 -35.89
N HIS A 182 -12.28 -10.00 -34.62
CA HIS A 182 -12.28 -11.42 -34.23
C HIS A 182 -13.44 -12.20 -34.86
N PHE A 183 -14.59 -11.54 -35.09
CA PHE A 183 -15.79 -12.15 -35.64
C PHE A 183 -15.85 -12.02 -37.16
N LEU A 184 -15.19 -11.01 -37.72
CA LEU A 184 -15.18 -10.70 -39.15
C LEU A 184 -14.01 -11.35 -39.90
N GLY A 185 -13.10 -12.04 -39.19
CA GLY A 185 -11.91 -12.65 -39.79
C GLY A 185 -10.94 -11.62 -40.37
N GLN A 186 -10.96 -10.40 -39.83
CA GLN A 186 -10.05 -9.32 -40.25
C GLN A 186 -8.72 -9.42 -39.47
N ALA A 187 -7.71 -8.65 -39.93
CA ALA A 187 -6.43 -8.59 -39.26
C ALA A 187 -6.60 -8.07 -37.82
N ILE A 188 -5.85 -8.67 -36.89
CA ILE A 188 -5.77 -8.24 -35.49
C ILE A 188 -4.49 -7.47 -35.27
N GLY A 189 -4.53 -6.49 -34.39
CA GLY A 189 -3.39 -5.59 -34.14
C GLY A 189 -3.54 -4.76 -32.86
N PRO A 190 -2.72 -3.73 -32.66
CA PRO A 190 -2.79 -2.86 -31.48
C PRO A 190 -4.18 -2.23 -31.25
N TYR A 191 -4.89 -1.91 -32.32
CA TYR A 191 -6.29 -1.41 -32.27
C TYR A 191 -7.28 -2.40 -31.69
N THR A 192 -6.97 -3.69 -31.69
CA THR A 192 -7.77 -4.74 -31.03
C THR A 192 -7.74 -4.58 -29.51
N ASP A 193 -6.56 -4.29 -28.94
CA ASP A 193 -6.39 -3.99 -27.53
C ASP A 193 -7.11 -2.71 -27.10
N VAL A 194 -7.15 -1.71 -27.98
CA VAL A 194 -7.89 -0.46 -27.76
C VAL A 194 -9.38 -0.74 -27.49
N PHE A 195 -10.00 -1.62 -28.27
CA PHE A 195 -11.41 -2.00 -28.08
C PHE A 195 -11.63 -2.72 -26.74
N GLY A 196 -10.73 -3.66 -26.38
CA GLY A 196 -10.75 -4.35 -25.09
C GLY A 196 -10.64 -3.40 -23.89
N LEU A 197 -9.74 -2.41 -24.00
CA LEU A 197 -9.60 -1.35 -22.98
C LEU A 197 -10.82 -0.44 -22.93
N GLY A 198 -11.37 -0.03 -24.07
CA GLY A 198 -12.62 0.76 -24.12
C GLY A 198 -13.76 0.06 -23.38
N SER A 199 -13.93 -1.25 -23.63
CA SER A 199 -14.92 -2.09 -22.93
C SER A 199 -14.63 -2.21 -21.42
N THR A 200 -13.36 -2.33 -21.05
CA THR A 200 -12.90 -2.42 -19.65
C THR A 200 -13.14 -1.11 -18.91
N PHE A 201 -12.81 0.03 -19.51
CA PHE A 201 -13.00 1.35 -18.89
C PHE A 201 -14.47 1.74 -18.79
N TYR A 202 -15.29 1.36 -19.78
CA TYR A 202 -16.73 1.51 -19.67
C TYR A 202 -17.26 0.77 -18.44
N GLU A 203 -16.86 -0.49 -18.25
CA GLU A 203 -17.31 -1.28 -17.09
C GLU A 203 -16.76 -0.72 -15.77
N LEU A 204 -15.54 -0.21 -15.75
CA LEU A 204 -14.92 0.41 -14.58
C LEU A 204 -15.77 1.56 -14.04
N VAL A 205 -16.29 2.42 -14.92
CA VAL A 205 -17.04 3.61 -14.51
C VAL A 205 -18.54 3.41 -14.37
N THR A 206 -19.12 2.37 -15.02
CA THR A 206 -20.56 2.13 -14.99
C THR A 206 -20.99 0.89 -14.19
N GLY A 207 -20.08 -0.05 -13.94
CA GLY A 207 -20.39 -1.39 -13.42
C GLY A 207 -21.15 -2.29 -14.41
N GLN A 208 -21.38 -1.82 -15.64
CA GLN A 208 -22.13 -2.52 -16.67
C GLN A 208 -21.22 -2.96 -17.82
N LYS A 209 -21.64 -3.96 -18.58
CA LYS A 209 -20.91 -4.39 -19.77
C LYS A 209 -21.23 -3.48 -20.95
N ALA A 210 -20.22 -2.97 -21.64
CA ALA A 210 -20.41 -2.17 -22.85
C ALA A 210 -21.21 -2.95 -23.92
N MET A 211 -20.88 -4.23 -24.08
CA MET A 211 -21.57 -5.15 -24.98
C MET A 211 -22.51 -6.05 -24.18
N ALA A 212 -23.71 -5.54 -23.88
CA ALA A 212 -24.75 -6.28 -23.17
C ALA A 212 -25.30 -7.42 -24.04
N GLY A 213 -25.90 -8.45 -23.42
CA GLY A 213 -26.49 -9.61 -24.10
C GLY A 213 -26.41 -10.86 -23.24
N THR A 214 -27.20 -11.87 -23.55
CA THR A 214 -27.25 -13.15 -22.82
C THR A 214 -26.79 -14.34 -23.65
N VAL A 215 -26.91 -14.23 -24.96
CA VAL A 215 -26.53 -15.27 -25.92
C VAL A 215 -25.43 -14.78 -26.86
N PHE A 216 -24.73 -15.72 -27.47
CA PHE A 216 -23.57 -15.43 -28.34
C PHE A 216 -23.92 -14.48 -29.49
N GLU A 217 -25.02 -14.76 -30.22
CA GLU A 217 -25.44 -13.99 -31.38
C GLU A 217 -25.75 -12.54 -31.03
N GLU A 218 -26.45 -12.30 -29.95
CA GLU A 218 -26.78 -10.96 -29.48
C GLU A 218 -25.52 -10.15 -29.13
N ILE A 219 -24.57 -10.77 -28.43
CA ILE A 219 -23.30 -10.10 -28.05
C ILE A 219 -22.45 -9.81 -29.29
N ARG A 220 -22.33 -10.80 -30.21
CA ARG A 220 -21.62 -10.65 -31.48
C ARG A 220 -22.15 -9.49 -32.31
N ASP A 221 -23.46 -9.44 -32.51
CA ASP A 221 -24.10 -8.44 -33.35
C ASP A 221 -23.93 -7.04 -32.76
N ARG A 222 -24.03 -6.89 -31.42
CA ARG A 222 -23.72 -5.63 -30.72
C ARG A 222 -22.27 -5.20 -30.88
N ILE A 223 -21.34 -6.14 -30.87
CA ILE A 223 -19.91 -5.87 -31.08
C ILE A 223 -19.67 -5.38 -32.52
N ILE A 224 -20.22 -6.10 -33.50
CA ILE A 224 -20.05 -5.77 -34.92
C ILE A 224 -20.63 -4.39 -35.25
N ASP A 225 -21.79 -4.06 -34.67
CA ASP A 225 -22.46 -2.77 -34.89
C ASP A 225 -21.99 -1.67 -33.93
N SER A 226 -21.11 -1.99 -32.96
CA SER A 226 -20.67 -1.09 -31.87
C SER A 226 -21.85 -0.40 -31.16
N ASN A 227 -22.91 -1.18 -30.86
CA ASN A 227 -24.12 -0.65 -30.25
C ASN A 227 -23.96 -0.53 -28.72
N VAL A 228 -23.33 0.57 -28.26
CA VAL A 228 -23.03 0.88 -26.85
C VAL A 228 -24.03 1.89 -26.31
N ASP A 229 -24.61 1.60 -25.15
CA ASP A 229 -25.42 2.58 -24.41
C ASP A 229 -24.51 3.46 -23.53
N TYR A 230 -24.32 4.71 -23.90
CA TYR A 230 -23.50 5.68 -23.15
C TYR A 230 -24.29 6.45 -22.07
N ALA A 231 -25.61 6.22 -21.91
CA ALA A 231 -26.38 6.93 -20.89
C ALA A 231 -25.84 6.76 -19.46
N PRO A 232 -25.38 5.54 -19.04
CA PRO A 232 -24.76 5.37 -17.72
C PRO A 232 -23.45 6.15 -17.54
N VAL A 233 -22.64 6.31 -18.60
CA VAL A 233 -21.42 7.10 -18.57
C VAL A 233 -21.73 8.58 -18.40
N LYS A 234 -22.73 9.09 -19.15
CA LYS A 234 -23.15 10.49 -19.14
C LYS A 234 -23.78 10.95 -17.83
N ALA A 235 -24.11 10.03 -16.94
CA ALA A 235 -24.61 10.34 -15.60
C ALA A 235 -23.53 10.94 -14.67
N ASP A 236 -22.23 10.73 -14.98
CA ASP A 236 -21.11 11.31 -14.25
C ASP A 236 -20.88 12.79 -14.69
N PRO A 237 -20.44 13.69 -13.81
CA PRO A 237 -20.12 15.09 -14.15
C PRO A 237 -19.16 15.25 -15.36
N HIS A 238 -18.22 14.33 -15.54
CA HIS A 238 -17.27 14.31 -16.65
C HIS A 238 -17.73 13.42 -17.82
N GLY A 239 -18.95 12.87 -17.75
CA GLY A 239 -19.45 11.80 -18.60
C GLY A 239 -19.55 12.16 -20.08
N GLU A 240 -19.87 13.40 -20.46
CA GLU A 240 -19.95 13.80 -21.88
C GLU A 240 -18.57 13.79 -22.55
N ALA A 241 -17.53 14.30 -21.89
CA ALA A 241 -16.17 14.28 -22.41
C ALA A 241 -15.61 12.87 -22.44
N PHE A 242 -15.84 12.08 -21.36
CA PHE A 242 -15.39 10.69 -21.29
C PHE A 242 -16.12 9.78 -22.30
N THR A 243 -17.39 10.08 -22.63
CA THR A 243 -18.12 9.37 -23.70
C THR A 243 -17.43 9.55 -25.05
N ARG A 244 -16.94 10.74 -25.39
CA ARG A 244 -16.21 10.97 -26.65
C ARG A 244 -14.93 10.13 -26.70
N PHE A 245 -14.18 10.07 -25.59
CA PHE A 245 -13.01 9.22 -25.46
C PHE A 245 -13.34 7.73 -25.64
N LEU A 246 -14.37 7.22 -24.94
CA LEU A 246 -14.80 5.82 -25.07
C LEU A 246 -15.33 5.48 -26.47
N ALA A 247 -16.06 6.39 -27.11
CA ALA A 247 -16.60 6.17 -28.45
C ALA A 247 -15.48 5.96 -29.47
N GLY A 248 -14.39 6.71 -29.38
CA GLY A 248 -13.21 6.49 -30.23
C GLY A 248 -12.52 5.15 -29.98
N ALA A 249 -12.57 4.63 -28.76
CA ALA A 249 -12.02 3.30 -28.44
C ALA A 249 -12.94 2.15 -28.88
N LEU A 250 -14.25 2.36 -28.80
CA LEU A 250 -15.27 1.35 -29.08
C LEU A 250 -15.83 1.45 -30.52
N GLU A 251 -15.19 2.21 -31.40
CA GLU A 251 -15.57 2.28 -32.81
C GLU A 251 -15.44 0.90 -33.49
N ALA A 252 -16.47 0.51 -34.23
CA ALA A 252 -16.50 -0.80 -34.89
C ALA A 252 -15.45 -0.93 -35.99
N ARG A 253 -15.28 0.12 -36.79
CA ARG A 253 -14.34 0.15 -37.90
C ARG A 253 -12.93 0.47 -37.40
N GLN A 254 -11.95 -0.32 -37.81
CA GLN A 254 -10.57 -0.16 -37.40
C GLN A 254 -10.02 1.23 -37.74
N GLU A 255 -10.37 1.80 -38.94
CA GLU A 255 -9.90 3.10 -39.42
C GLU A 255 -10.46 4.29 -38.61
N GLY A 256 -11.59 4.11 -37.94
CA GLY A 256 -12.21 5.12 -37.06
C GLY A 256 -11.81 4.99 -35.60
N ARG A 257 -11.15 3.87 -35.23
CA ARG A 257 -10.70 3.58 -33.88
C ARG A 257 -9.29 4.17 -33.65
N TYR A 258 -8.89 4.39 -32.41
CA TYR A 258 -7.49 4.72 -32.12
C TYR A 258 -6.57 3.61 -32.64
N ALA A 259 -5.51 3.98 -33.36
CA ALA A 259 -4.64 3.02 -34.02
C ALA A 259 -3.89 2.09 -33.03
N ASP A 260 -3.57 2.62 -31.87
CA ASP A 260 -2.91 1.92 -30.76
C ASP A 260 -3.16 2.62 -29.43
N CYS A 261 -2.57 2.09 -28.36
CA CYS A 261 -2.71 2.68 -27.02
C CYS A 261 -1.90 3.95 -26.80
N ALA A 262 -0.93 4.29 -27.66
CA ALA A 262 -0.26 5.58 -27.58
C ALA A 262 -1.20 6.69 -28.06
N VAL A 263 -1.88 6.49 -29.21
CA VAL A 263 -2.90 7.41 -29.74
C VAL A 263 -4.11 7.49 -28.79
N MET A 264 -4.54 6.34 -28.22
CA MET A 264 -5.60 6.32 -27.20
C MET A 264 -5.22 7.12 -25.96
N LYS A 265 -3.95 7.05 -25.55
CA LYS A 265 -3.44 7.84 -24.44
C LYS A 265 -3.44 9.34 -24.74
N GLU A 266 -3.05 9.77 -25.92
CA GLU A 266 -3.13 11.18 -26.35
C GLU A 266 -4.58 11.69 -26.28
N ALA A 267 -5.55 10.89 -26.74
CA ALA A 267 -6.97 11.23 -26.63
C ALA A 267 -7.45 11.29 -25.16
N PHE A 268 -6.89 10.45 -24.29
CA PHE A 268 -7.16 10.51 -22.86
C PHE A 268 -6.54 11.76 -22.22
N ASP A 269 -5.33 12.14 -22.60
CA ASP A 269 -4.68 13.36 -22.10
C ASP A 269 -5.50 14.63 -22.53
N LEU A 270 -6.06 14.62 -23.74
CA LEU A 270 -6.99 15.68 -24.18
C LEU A 270 -8.28 15.71 -23.32
N PHE A 271 -8.87 14.55 -23.03
CA PHE A 271 -10.00 14.44 -22.12
C PHE A 271 -9.67 15.02 -20.73
N LEU A 272 -8.48 14.73 -20.18
CA LEU A 272 -8.04 15.24 -18.89
C LEU A 272 -7.96 16.77 -18.90
N SER A 273 -7.39 17.35 -19.95
CA SER A 273 -7.28 18.80 -20.15
C SER A 273 -8.65 19.47 -20.21
N GLU A 274 -9.57 18.95 -21.02
CA GLU A 274 -10.93 19.47 -21.15
C GLU A 274 -11.73 19.39 -19.83
N SER A 275 -11.43 18.39 -19.00
CA SER A 275 -12.14 18.10 -17.75
C SER A 275 -11.49 18.69 -16.50
N ASN A 276 -10.36 19.40 -16.63
CA ASN A 276 -9.52 19.89 -15.53
C ASN A 276 -9.07 18.77 -14.54
N LEU A 277 -8.85 17.56 -15.04
CA LEU A 277 -8.42 16.39 -14.26
C LEU A 277 -6.93 16.07 -14.41
N GLU A 278 -6.15 16.92 -15.09
CA GLU A 278 -4.72 16.71 -15.35
C GLU A 278 -3.90 16.53 -14.06
N GLU A 279 -4.18 17.34 -13.06
CA GLU A 279 -3.47 17.31 -11.78
C GLU A 279 -3.66 15.97 -11.06
N GLN A 280 -4.84 15.37 -11.13
CA GLN A 280 -5.14 14.06 -10.53
C GLN A 280 -4.43 12.91 -11.25
N ALA A 281 -4.30 12.97 -12.57
CA ALA A 281 -3.59 11.96 -13.36
C ALA A 281 -2.07 12.00 -13.11
N GLN A 282 -1.49 13.20 -13.02
CA GLN A 282 -0.06 13.41 -12.81
C GLN A 282 0.37 13.03 -11.38
N VAL A 283 -0.40 13.40 -10.36
CA VAL A 283 -0.09 13.09 -8.96
C VAL A 283 0.01 11.57 -8.75
N ALA A 284 -0.95 10.80 -9.27
CA ALA A 284 -0.93 9.34 -9.08
C ALA A 284 0.18 8.62 -9.88
N ALA A 285 0.46 9.04 -11.11
CA ALA A 285 1.50 8.42 -11.95
C ALA A 285 2.93 8.74 -11.46
N THR A 286 3.15 9.95 -10.94
CA THR A 286 4.47 10.39 -10.46
C THR A 286 4.78 9.79 -9.09
N ASN A 287 3.82 9.78 -8.17
CA ASN A 287 4.02 9.31 -6.80
C ASN A 287 4.41 7.83 -6.73
N HIS A 288 3.77 6.95 -7.52
CA HIS A 288 4.10 5.52 -7.50
C HIS A 288 5.51 5.23 -8.04
N SER A 289 5.91 5.86 -9.13
CA SER A 289 7.27 5.65 -9.68
C SER A 289 8.35 6.20 -8.75
N THR A 290 8.07 7.30 -8.06
CA THR A 290 8.99 7.93 -7.12
C THR A 290 9.09 7.15 -5.82
N VAL A 291 7.95 6.72 -5.25
CA VAL A 291 7.94 5.84 -4.07
C VAL A 291 8.68 4.55 -4.34
N ASP A 292 8.43 3.88 -5.46
CA ASP A 292 9.14 2.66 -5.85
C ASP A 292 10.65 2.91 -6.04
N PHE A 293 11.04 4.05 -6.59
CA PHE A 293 12.45 4.43 -6.71
C PHE A 293 13.10 4.62 -5.34
N LEU A 294 12.44 5.34 -4.44
CA LEU A 294 12.94 5.57 -3.07
C LEU A 294 13.02 4.24 -2.30
N LEU A 295 11.99 3.39 -2.37
CA LEU A 295 12.01 2.05 -1.77
C LEU A 295 13.17 1.19 -2.28
N ARG A 296 13.42 1.16 -3.60
CA ARG A 296 14.58 0.45 -4.17
C ARG A 296 15.91 1.03 -3.72
N ARG A 297 16.01 2.35 -3.55
CA ARG A 297 17.21 3.01 -3.04
C ARG A 297 17.45 2.62 -1.58
N MET A 298 16.40 2.60 -0.74
CA MET A 298 16.46 2.12 0.64
C MET A 298 16.82 0.63 0.72
N GLN A 299 16.27 -0.22 -0.15
CA GLN A 299 16.59 -1.66 -0.21
C GLN A 299 18.05 -1.97 -0.54
N ARG A 300 18.78 -1.02 -1.12
CA ARG A 300 20.22 -1.13 -1.40
C ARG A 300 21.11 -0.58 -0.30
N THR A 301 20.52 0.03 0.72
CA THR A 301 21.25 0.77 1.75
C THR A 301 21.11 0.05 3.10
N GLY A 302 22.23 -0.37 3.70
CA GLY A 302 22.32 -0.83 5.07
C GLY A 302 21.39 -2.00 5.45
N ASP A 303 20.72 -1.88 6.59
CA ASP A 303 19.92 -2.94 7.22
C ASP A 303 18.45 -2.97 6.78
N PHE A 304 18.00 -2.09 5.87
CA PHE A 304 16.60 -2.00 5.43
C PHE A 304 16.01 -3.35 4.96
N PRO A 305 16.69 -4.17 4.16
CA PRO A 305 16.16 -5.48 3.75
C PRO A 305 15.91 -6.42 4.92
N THR A 306 16.80 -6.42 5.93
CA THR A 306 16.69 -7.27 7.12
C THR A 306 15.54 -6.81 8.01
N ILE A 307 15.43 -5.49 8.24
CA ILE A 307 14.34 -4.85 8.99
C ILE A 307 13.01 -5.13 8.34
N SER A 308 12.90 -4.88 7.04
CA SER A 308 11.70 -5.09 6.25
C SER A 308 11.23 -6.55 6.31
N ARG A 309 12.16 -7.51 6.25
CA ARG A 309 11.85 -8.94 6.41
C ARG A 309 11.33 -9.25 7.81
N THR A 310 12.02 -8.80 8.85
CA THR A 310 11.63 -9.07 10.25
C THR A 310 10.24 -8.51 10.55
N LEU A 311 9.97 -7.26 10.16
CA LEU A 311 8.66 -6.64 10.36
C LEU A 311 7.57 -7.35 9.54
N SER A 312 7.86 -7.70 8.30
CA SER A 312 6.94 -8.45 7.45
C SER A 312 6.64 -9.84 8.04
N ASP A 313 7.65 -10.56 8.54
CA ASP A 313 7.46 -11.89 9.16
C ASP A 313 6.62 -11.79 10.44
N ILE A 314 6.85 -10.78 11.29
CA ILE A 314 6.04 -10.53 12.49
C ILE A 314 4.57 -10.25 12.12
N ASN A 315 4.31 -9.51 11.04
CA ASN A 315 2.98 -9.05 10.67
C ASN A 315 2.19 -10.00 9.77
N ARG A 316 2.86 -10.92 9.06
CA ARG A 316 2.20 -11.96 8.22
C ARG A 316 1.49 -13.07 8.99
N LEU A 317 1.57 -13.08 10.31
CA LEU A 317 0.99 -14.12 11.16
C LEU A 317 -0.52 -13.92 11.34
N THR A 318 -1.27 -13.96 10.24
CA THR A 318 -2.72 -13.90 10.20
C THR A 318 -3.28 -15.30 9.88
N GLY A 319 -3.99 -15.89 10.79
CA GLY A 319 -4.69 -17.18 10.60
C GLY A 319 -5.77 -17.33 11.64
N ASP A 320 -6.78 -18.18 11.35
CA ASP A 320 -7.95 -18.40 12.21
C ASP A 320 -7.65 -19.16 13.52
N ASP A 321 -6.42 -19.68 13.70
CA ASP A 321 -6.00 -20.36 14.91
C ASP A 321 -5.09 -19.48 15.79
N PRO A 322 -5.60 -18.91 16.90
CA PRO A 322 -4.82 -18.07 17.80
C PRO A 322 -3.60 -18.77 18.41
N ASN A 323 -3.66 -20.07 18.68
CA ASN A 323 -2.56 -20.81 19.30
C ASN A 323 -1.43 -21.06 18.27
N ALA A 324 -1.78 -21.41 17.03
CA ALA A 324 -0.80 -21.57 15.97
C ALA A 324 -0.08 -20.25 15.63
N ASN A 325 -0.76 -19.12 15.76
CA ASN A 325 -0.19 -17.79 15.58
C ASN A 325 0.74 -17.39 16.73
N ALA A 326 0.40 -17.76 17.96
CA ALA A 326 1.21 -17.52 19.15
C ALA A 326 2.60 -18.21 19.05
N ASP A 327 2.61 -19.48 18.69
CA ASP A 327 3.87 -20.25 18.53
C ASP A 327 4.72 -19.73 17.37
N LYS A 328 4.09 -19.36 16.25
CA LYS A 328 4.78 -18.78 15.11
C LYS A 328 5.42 -17.44 15.45
N LEU A 329 4.68 -16.55 16.12
CA LEU A 329 5.17 -15.24 16.56
C LEU A 329 6.35 -15.41 17.52
N ALA A 330 6.22 -16.27 18.52
CA ALA A 330 7.30 -16.57 19.45
C ALA A 330 8.55 -17.05 18.72
N ASN A 331 8.40 -17.95 17.75
CA ASN A 331 9.52 -18.47 16.96
C ASN A 331 10.20 -17.38 16.09
N VAL A 332 9.45 -16.44 15.52
CA VAL A 332 10.04 -15.32 14.77
C VAL A 332 10.83 -14.41 15.71
N ILE A 333 10.26 -14.04 16.85
CA ILE A 333 10.92 -13.18 17.86
C ILE A 333 12.19 -13.85 18.42
N LEU A 334 12.14 -15.14 18.73
CA LEU A 334 13.27 -15.91 19.29
C LEU A 334 14.46 -16.04 18.34
N ARG A 335 14.30 -15.80 17.04
CA ARG A 335 15.43 -15.76 16.07
C ARG A 335 16.34 -14.54 16.27
N ASP A 336 15.81 -13.48 16.87
CA ASP A 336 16.57 -12.27 17.17
C ASP A 336 16.74 -12.12 18.69
N PHE A 337 17.96 -12.41 19.17
CA PHE A 337 18.29 -12.34 20.59
C PHE A 337 18.14 -10.94 21.18
N ALA A 338 18.47 -9.89 20.39
CA ALA A 338 18.36 -8.50 20.85
C ALA A 338 16.90 -8.11 21.02
N LEU A 339 16.04 -8.44 20.04
CA LEU A 339 14.60 -8.23 20.09
C LEU A 339 13.97 -8.99 21.27
N THR A 340 14.31 -10.28 21.43
CA THR A 340 13.85 -11.12 22.54
C THR A 340 14.18 -10.50 23.89
N SER A 341 15.43 -10.09 24.11
CA SER A 341 15.88 -9.48 25.36
C SER A 341 15.16 -8.16 25.67
N LYS A 342 15.02 -7.28 24.67
CA LYS A 342 14.32 -5.99 24.80
C LYS A 342 12.84 -6.19 25.11
N LEU A 343 12.19 -7.14 24.41
CA LEU A 343 10.79 -7.45 24.61
C LEU A 343 10.54 -7.94 26.02
N LEU A 344 11.34 -8.89 26.53
CA LEU A 344 11.20 -9.39 27.91
C LEU A 344 11.43 -8.29 28.95
N LYS A 345 12.43 -7.41 28.74
CA LYS A 345 12.64 -6.24 29.61
C LYS A 345 11.43 -5.31 29.63
N LEU A 346 10.84 -5.03 28.48
CA LEU A 346 9.68 -4.16 28.38
C LEU A 346 8.43 -4.79 28.99
N VAL A 347 8.21 -6.09 28.76
CA VAL A 347 7.07 -6.84 29.34
C VAL A 347 7.14 -6.90 30.86
N ASN A 348 8.33 -7.00 31.43
CA ASN A 348 8.55 -7.00 32.89
C ASN A 348 8.63 -5.59 33.50
N SER A 349 8.62 -4.55 32.68
CA SER A 349 8.60 -3.16 33.14
C SER A 349 7.21 -2.70 33.56
N SER A 350 7.12 -1.53 34.19
CA SER A 350 5.83 -0.91 34.55
C SER A 350 5.00 -0.49 33.31
N PHE A 351 5.55 -0.60 32.10
CA PHE A 351 4.81 -0.35 30.84
C PHE A 351 3.55 -1.22 30.74
N TYR A 352 3.66 -2.51 31.10
CA TYR A 352 2.53 -3.45 31.13
C TYR A 352 1.97 -3.71 32.54
N GLY A 353 2.34 -2.88 33.53
CA GLY A 353 1.92 -2.97 34.92
C GLY A 353 2.89 -3.75 35.81
N ALA A 354 3.02 -3.34 37.07
CA ALA A 354 3.86 -4.04 38.03
C ALA A 354 3.29 -5.45 38.33
N ARG A 355 4.14 -6.47 38.27
CA ARG A 355 3.76 -7.88 38.49
C ARG A 355 4.57 -8.51 39.59
N ALA A 356 3.97 -9.50 40.24
CA ALA A 356 4.63 -10.27 41.31
C ALA A 356 5.57 -11.36 40.72
N THR A 357 5.36 -11.79 39.48
CA THR A 357 6.13 -12.87 38.82
C THR A 357 6.77 -12.35 37.56
N GLU A 358 8.06 -12.56 37.43
CA GLU A 358 8.84 -12.18 36.24
C GLU A 358 8.56 -13.15 35.08
N ILE A 359 8.35 -12.59 33.89
CA ILE A 359 8.17 -13.33 32.63
C ILE A 359 9.56 -13.60 32.04
N THR A 360 9.89 -14.86 31.89
CA THR A 360 11.24 -15.30 31.48
C THR A 360 11.32 -15.80 30.03
N ASN A 361 10.17 -16.02 29.37
CA ASN A 361 10.13 -16.47 27.97
C ASN A 361 9.03 -15.80 27.16
N ILE A 362 9.16 -15.83 25.84
CA ILE A 362 8.25 -15.17 24.90
C ILE A 362 6.87 -15.85 24.87
N SER A 363 6.82 -17.17 25.02
CA SER A 363 5.53 -17.89 25.02
C SER A 363 4.64 -17.45 26.19
N ASP A 364 5.23 -17.29 27.39
CA ASP A 364 4.50 -16.75 28.55
C ASP A 364 4.07 -15.29 28.34
N ALA A 365 4.90 -14.49 27.66
CA ALA A 365 4.53 -13.13 27.30
C ALA A 365 3.32 -13.11 26.36
N VAL A 366 3.28 -14.00 25.36
CA VAL A 366 2.16 -14.12 24.42
C VAL A 366 0.89 -14.61 25.12
N VAL A 367 1.00 -15.60 25.99
CA VAL A 367 -0.15 -16.12 26.77
C VAL A 367 -0.74 -15.03 27.67
N LEU A 368 0.11 -14.21 28.26
CA LEU A 368 -0.29 -13.23 29.26
C LEU A 368 -0.81 -11.91 28.64
N LEU A 369 -0.17 -11.42 27.57
CA LEU A 369 -0.48 -10.15 26.94
C LEU A 369 -1.40 -10.31 25.71
N GLY A 370 -1.42 -11.50 25.15
CA GLY A 370 -2.04 -11.78 23.85
C GLY A 370 -1.09 -11.57 22.67
N VAL A 371 -1.37 -12.28 21.59
CA VAL A 371 -0.57 -12.28 20.35
C VAL A 371 -0.42 -10.86 19.80
N GLU A 372 -1.50 -10.11 19.76
CA GLU A 372 -1.55 -8.77 19.17
C GLU A 372 -0.65 -7.78 19.91
N GLN A 373 -0.70 -7.76 21.25
CA GLN A 373 0.12 -6.87 22.05
C GLN A 373 1.62 -7.19 21.95
N VAL A 374 1.97 -8.48 21.94
CA VAL A 374 3.36 -8.91 21.73
C VAL A 374 3.84 -8.55 20.32
N ARG A 375 3.00 -8.73 19.31
CA ARG A 375 3.29 -8.36 17.91
C ARG A 375 3.56 -6.86 17.79
N MET A 376 2.70 -6.01 18.33
CA MET A 376 2.85 -4.57 18.31
C MET A 376 4.11 -4.12 19.04
N THR A 377 4.40 -4.73 20.20
CA THR A 377 5.63 -4.45 20.95
C THR A 377 6.89 -4.83 20.17
N ALA A 378 6.87 -5.99 19.52
CA ALA A 378 7.99 -6.44 18.70
C ALA A 378 8.23 -5.51 17.50
N ASN A 379 7.16 -5.05 16.84
CA ASN A 379 7.25 -4.06 15.77
C ASN A 379 7.92 -2.76 16.24
N SER A 380 7.50 -2.22 17.40
CA SER A 380 8.08 -1.00 17.96
C SER A 380 9.56 -1.15 18.25
N LEU A 381 9.94 -2.25 18.90
CA LEU A 381 11.34 -2.53 19.25
C LEU A 381 12.22 -2.74 18.02
N THR A 382 11.69 -3.42 16.98
CA THR A 382 12.38 -3.62 15.72
C THR A 382 12.59 -2.28 15.01
N PHE A 383 11.56 -1.45 14.93
CA PHE A 383 11.62 -0.13 14.31
C PHE A 383 12.67 0.77 14.96
N PHE A 384 12.61 0.93 16.29
CA PHE A 384 13.58 1.75 17.01
C PHE A 384 15.00 1.16 16.99
N GLY A 385 15.11 -0.16 17.06
CA GLY A 385 16.41 -0.84 16.97
C GLY A 385 17.09 -0.71 15.62
N ALA A 386 16.31 -0.47 14.59
CA ALA A 386 16.75 -0.38 13.20
C ALA A 386 17.29 1.00 12.81
N MET A 387 16.71 2.07 13.34
CA MET A 387 17.10 3.45 13.04
C MET A 387 18.21 3.94 13.98
N LYS A 388 19.33 3.21 14.03
CA LYS A 388 20.51 3.61 14.79
C LYS A 388 21.39 4.50 13.94
N GLY A 389 21.47 5.80 14.27
CA GLY A 389 22.35 6.77 13.64
C GLY A 389 22.94 7.71 14.67
N ASP A 390 24.08 8.33 14.33
CA ASP A 390 24.72 9.35 15.17
C ASP A 390 24.11 10.75 14.99
N SER A 391 23.21 10.92 14.01
CA SER A 391 22.53 12.19 13.74
C SER A 391 21.71 12.64 14.95
N ALA A 392 21.98 13.84 15.45
CA ALA A 392 21.20 14.47 16.52
C ALA A 392 19.76 14.71 16.10
N VAL A 393 19.54 15.09 14.83
CA VAL A 393 18.22 15.32 14.24
C VAL A 393 17.37 14.04 14.26
N LEU A 394 17.95 12.89 13.90
CA LEU A 394 17.26 11.61 13.94
C LEU A 394 16.89 11.22 15.38
N LYS A 395 17.83 11.40 16.32
CA LYS A 395 17.61 11.10 17.75
C LYS A 395 16.47 11.94 18.32
N ASP A 396 16.44 13.24 18.00
CA ASP A 396 15.38 14.15 18.42
C ASP A 396 14.02 13.78 17.77
N SER A 397 14.00 13.48 16.47
CA SER A 397 12.77 13.08 15.76
C SER A 397 12.20 11.75 16.29
N MET A 398 13.06 10.77 16.57
CA MET A 398 12.65 9.50 17.17
C MET A 398 12.16 9.68 18.60
N THR A 399 12.80 10.55 19.38
CA THR A 399 12.36 10.88 20.75
C THR A 399 10.99 11.54 20.74
N LYS A 400 10.76 12.50 19.83
CA LYS A 400 9.45 13.12 19.59
C LYS A 400 8.39 12.06 19.26
N SER A 401 8.68 11.16 18.31
CA SER A 401 7.77 10.08 17.90
C SER A 401 7.41 9.14 19.06
N PHE A 402 8.39 8.84 19.91
CA PHE A 402 8.15 8.00 21.08
C PHE A 402 7.27 8.71 22.12
N LEU A 403 7.51 9.99 22.40
CA LEU A 403 6.67 10.79 23.30
C LEU A 403 5.24 10.89 22.78
N ALA A 404 5.05 11.15 21.49
CA ALA A 404 3.74 11.18 20.85
C ALA A 404 3.01 9.84 20.98
N GLY A 405 3.70 8.71 20.84
CA GLY A 405 3.16 7.39 21.11
C GLY A 405 2.68 7.22 22.55
N LEU A 406 3.47 7.66 23.54
CA LEU A 406 3.09 7.59 24.96
C LEU A 406 1.86 8.45 25.28
N ILE A 407 1.77 9.66 24.69
CA ILE A 407 0.61 10.54 24.82
C ILE A 407 -0.62 9.86 24.20
N SER A 408 -0.51 9.37 22.96
CA SER A 408 -1.61 8.66 22.28
C SER A 408 -2.12 7.48 23.10
N ARG A 409 -1.23 6.66 23.66
CA ARG A 409 -1.58 5.54 24.54
C ARG A 409 -2.30 5.99 25.80
N HIS A 410 -1.83 7.07 26.42
CA HIS A 410 -2.47 7.62 27.62
C HIS A 410 -3.89 8.08 27.33
N LEU A 411 -4.08 8.82 26.24
CA LEU A 411 -5.39 9.31 25.80
C LEU A 411 -6.33 8.16 25.44
N ALA A 412 -5.85 7.14 24.73
CA ALA A 412 -6.63 5.97 24.38
C ALA A 412 -7.11 5.21 25.64
N LYS A 413 -6.25 5.07 26.66
CA LYS A 413 -6.64 4.47 27.96
C LYS A 413 -7.70 5.30 28.67
N ARG A 414 -7.58 6.63 28.66
CA ARG A 414 -8.56 7.54 29.24
C ARG A 414 -9.92 7.46 28.54
N ALA A 415 -9.90 7.32 27.20
CA ALA A 415 -11.11 7.13 26.39
C ALA A 415 -11.67 5.70 26.41
N ASN A 416 -11.09 4.79 27.23
CA ASN A 416 -11.46 3.36 27.33
C ASN A 416 -11.45 2.63 25.98
N LEU A 417 -10.56 3.01 25.04
CA LEU A 417 -10.38 2.30 23.79
C LEU A 417 -9.68 0.95 24.05
N ARG A 418 -10.09 -0.08 23.31
CA ARG A 418 -9.51 -1.43 23.42
C ARG A 418 -8.08 -1.49 22.89
N GLY A 419 -7.75 -0.62 21.93
CA GLY A 419 -6.46 -0.55 21.22
C GLY A 419 -5.45 0.43 21.83
N ALA A 420 -5.27 0.52 23.16
CA ALA A 420 -4.32 1.48 23.75
C ALA A 420 -2.86 1.26 23.30
N GLU A 421 -2.43 0.02 23.09
CA GLU A 421 -1.12 -0.33 22.54
C GLU A 421 -1.03 0.02 21.05
N GLU A 422 -2.10 -0.18 20.31
CA GLU A 422 -2.21 0.23 18.91
C GLU A 422 -2.14 1.75 18.77
N ALA A 423 -2.80 2.51 19.68
CA ALA A 423 -2.67 3.96 19.75
C ALA A 423 -1.21 4.40 19.95
N PHE A 424 -0.43 3.66 20.78
CA PHE A 424 0.99 3.93 20.94
C PHE A 424 1.75 3.81 19.62
N ILE A 425 1.52 2.72 18.87
CA ILE A 425 2.18 2.51 17.57
C ILE A 425 1.73 3.53 16.53
N CYS A 426 0.44 3.83 16.46
CA CYS A 426 -0.10 4.86 15.57
C CYS A 426 0.58 6.22 15.84
N GLY A 427 0.67 6.65 17.10
CA GLY A 427 1.32 7.89 17.48
C GLY A 427 2.82 7.91 17.16
N MET A 428 3.49 6.77 17.36
CA MET A 428 4.91 6.61 17.08
C MET A 428 5.22 6.58 15.58
N CYS A 429 4.41 5.90 14.79
CA CYS A 429 4.64 5.72 13.36
C CYS A 429 4.08 6.87 12.49
N GLN A 430 3.34 7.80 13.06
CA GLN A 430 2.75 8.91 12.32
C GLN A 430 3.83 9.69 11.53
N ASN A 431 5.04 9.87 12.09
CA ASN A 431 6.17 10.51 11.44
C ASN A 431 7.14 9.51 10.77
N LEU A 432 6.69 8.29 10.45
CA LEU A 432 7.55 7.25 9.85
C LEU A 432 8.29 7.75 8.61
N GLY A 433 7.60 8.42 7.68
CA GLY A 433 8.22 8.92 6.46
C GLY A 433 9.31 9.95 6.71
N GLU A 434 9.10 10.90 7.61
CA GLU A 434 10.11 11.89 8.01
C GLU A 434 11.36 11.19 8.61
N ASN A 435 11.16 10.26 9.53
CA ASN A 435 12.24 9.48 10.14
C ASN A 435 13.03 8.66 9.11
N LEU A 436 12.35 8.07 8.14
CA LEU A 436 13.00 7.34 7.05
C LEU A 436 13.85 8.25 6.16
N VAL A 437 13.36 9.46 5.85
CA VAL A 437 14.10 10.43 5.04
C VAL A 437 15.33 10.91 5.80
N ILE A 438 15.21 11.27 7.08
CA ILE A 438 16.35 11.66 7.91
C ILE A 438 17.42 10.57 7.94
N PHE A 439 17.01 9.30 7.98
CA PHE A 439 17.93 8.17 8.11
C PHE A 439 18.56 7.73 6.79
N TYR A 440 17.75 7.59 5.72
CA TYR A 440 18.20 7.03 4.44
C TYR A 440 18.60 8.09 3.40
N PHE A 441 18.14 9.33 3.57
CA PHE A 441 18.28 10.43 2.62
C PHE A 441 18.66 11.74 3.33
N PRO A 442 19.76 11.76 4.12
CA PRO A 442 20.12 12.93 4.94
C PRO A 442 20.37 14.18 4.10
N ASP A 443 21.00 14.06 2.93
CA ASP A 443 21.25 15.19 2.04
C ASP A 443 19.93 15.80 1.52
N GLU A 444 19.00 14.95 1.11
CA GLU A 444 17.68 15.37 0.66
C GLU A 444 16.86 15.99 1.82
N PHE A 445 17.06 15.51 3.05
CA PHE A 445 16.43 16.11 4.23
C PHE A 445 16.94 17.53 4.51
N ASP A 446 18.24 17.78 4.33
CA ASP A 446 18.82 19.11 4.44
C ASP A 446 18.26 20.05 3.38
N ASP A 447 18.12 19.58 2.12
CA ASP A 447 17.50 20.34 1.03
C ASP A 447 16.02 20.65 1.31
N ILE A 448 15.25 19.70 1.86
CA ILE A 448 13.86 19.91 2.27
C ILE A 448 13.77 20.98 3.34
N THR A 449 14.65 20.93 4.34
CA THR A 449 14.68 21.88 5.45
C THR A 449 15.02 23.29 4.95
N ALA A 450 16.00 23.40 4.05
CA ALA A 450 16.36 24.65 3.40
C ALA A 450 15.20 25.21 2.57
N LEU A 451 14.53 24.37 1.78
CA LEU A 451 13.39 24.78 0.95
C LEU A 451 12.20 25.25 1.81
N GLN A 452 11.94 24.57 2.95
CA GLN A 452 10.90 24.95 3.89
C GLN A 452 11.16 26.35 4.48
N GLN A 453 12.40 26.65 4.85
CA GLN A 453 12.79 27.95 5.41
C GLN A 453 12.75 29.06 4.35
N ASP A 454 13.28 28.81 3.15
CA ASP A 454 13.38 29.81 2.08
C ASP A 454 11.99 30.19 1.52
N LYS A 455 11.13 29.19 1.26
CA LYS A 455 9.80 29.44 0.66
C LYS A 455 8.65 29.54 1.65
N GLN A 456 8.90 29.39 2.96
CA GLN A 456 7.87 29.42 4.01
C GLN A 456 6.70 28.44 3.71
N VAL A 457 7.01 27.25 3.18
CA VAL A 457 6.02 26.22 2.86
C VAL A 457 5.98 25.15 3.95
N GLY A 458 4.87 24.40 4.04
CA GLY A 458 4.74 23.30 5.00
C GLY A 458 5.67 22.12 4.68
N LYS A 459 6.01 21.31 5.70
CA LYS A 459 6.92 20.14 5.60
C LYS A 459 6.58 19.20 4.43
N GLY A 460 5.32 18.83 4.27
CA GLY A 460 4.88 17.93 3.20
C GLY A 460 5.08 18.53 1.81
N ALA A 461 4.81 19.82 1.63
CA ALA A 461 5.02 20.52 0.35
C ALA A 461 6.51 20.64 0.02
N ALA A 462 7.37 20.92 1.01
CA ALA A 462 8.82 20.96 0.82
C ALA A 462 9.38 19.56 0.46
N ALA A 463 8.94 18.51 1.17
CA ALA A 463 9.32 17.14 0.87
C ALA A 463 8.91 16.73 -0.55
N ARG A 464 7.68 17.08 -0.98
CA ARG A 464 7.22 16.83 -2.36
C ARG A 464 8.04 17.59 -3.40
N GLY A 465 8.51 18.79 -3.07
CA GLY A 465 9.39 19.59 -3.95
C GLY A 465 10.76 18.97 -4.20
N VAL A 466 11.32 18.27 -3.21
CA VAL A 466 12.66 17.65 -3.30
C VAL A 466 12.58 16.17 -3.70
N LEU A 467 11.71 15.39 -3.03
CA LEU A 467 11.61 13.95 -3.22
C LEU A 467 10.58 13.54 -4.27
N GLY A 468 9.68 14.44 -4.70
CA GLY A 468 8.55 14.13 -5.56
C GLY A 468 7.36 13.45 -4.84
N VAL A 469 7.48 13.19 -3.54
CA VAL A 469 6.44 12.63 -2.66
C VAL A 469 6.52 13.27 -1.29
N ASP A 470 5.41 13.32 -0.54
CA ASP A 470 5.46 13.79 0.83
C ASP A 470 5.81 12.66 1.83
N TYR A 471 6.06 13.06 3.07
CA TYR A 471 6.44 12.14 4.13
C TYR A 471 5.35 11.10 4.43
N ALA A 472 4.07 11.49 4.38
CA ALA A 472 2.95 10.59 4.67
C ALA A 472 2.80 9.52 3.57
N GLU A 473 2.98 9.90 2.31
CA GLU A 473 2.95 8.98 1.16
C GLU A 473 4.08 7.95 1.23
N LEU A 474 5.31 8.40 1.51
CA LEU A 474 6.46 7.49 1.67
C LEU A 474 6.28 6.58 2.88
N GLY A 475 5.92 7.14 4.04
CA GLY A 475 5.72 6.38 5.27
C GLY A 475 4.63 5.32 5.13
N ALA A 476 3.49 5.67 4.52
CA ALA A 476 2.39 4.74 4.27
C ALA A 476 2.78 3.61 3.29
N ALA A 477 3.60 3.91 2.29
CA ALA A 477 4.09 2.89 1.36
C ALA A 477 5.05 1.90 2.04
N VAL A 478 5.96 2.39 2.88
CA VAL A 478 6.85 1.53 3.67
C VAL A 478 6.07 0.70 4.68
N ALA A 479 5.09 1.29 5.37
CA ALA A 479 4.25 0.58 6.33
C ALA A 479 3.50 -0.60 5.68
N ARG A 480 2.98 -0.42 4.46
CA ARG A 480 2.38 -1.50 3.67
C ARG A 480 3.40 -2.58 3.30
N THR A 481 4.61 -2.21 2.88
CA THR A 481 5.69 -3.17 2.59
C THR A 481 6.05 -4.02 3.82
N TRP A 482 5.89 -3.46 5.01
CA TRP A 482 6.09 -4.14 6.29
C TRP A 482 4.86 -4.90 6.79
N ASN A 483 3.77 -4.92 6.02
CA ASN A 483 2.48 -5.51 6.39
C ASN A 483 1.94 -4.99 7.73
N LEU A 484 2.14 -3.71 8.03
CA LEU A 484 1.55 -3.09 9.21
C LEU A 484 0.03 -2.99 9.07
N PRO A 485 -0.73 -3.07 10.17
CA PRO A 485 -2.18 -2.92 10.15
C PRO A 485 -2.66 -1.65 9.46
N GLN A 486 -3.87 -1.69 8.90
CA GLN A 486 -4.46 -0.57 8.17
C GLN A 486 -4.62 0.67 9.06
N SER A 487 -4.98 0.51 10.34
CA SER A 487 -5.06 1.57 11.33
C SER A 487 -3.77 2.39 11.46
N ILE A 488 -2.61 1.72 11.43
CA ILE A 488 -1.29 2.37 11.46
C ILE A 488 -1.01 3.10 10.15
N THR A 489 -1.33 2.48 9.00
CA THR A 489 -1.17 3.12 7.68
C THR A 489 -2.04 4.38 7.56
N ASP A 490 -3.26 4.34 8.09
CA ASP A 490 -4.17 5.49 8.10
C ASP A 490 -3.74 6.58 9.08
N ALA A 491 -3.16 6.21 10.23
CA ALA A 491 -2.54 7.17 11.15
C ALA A 491 -1.36 7.93 10.49
N ILE A 492 -0.52 7.23 9.71
CA ILE A 492 0.59 7.84 8.95
C ILE A 492 0.08 8.85 7.91
N ARG A 493 -1.04 8.55 7.24
CA ARG A 493 -1.65 9.48 6.27
C ARG A 493 -2.17 10.77 6.92
N GLY A 494 -2.40 10.74 8.22
CA GLY A 494 -2.86 11.89 8.97
C GLY A 494 -4.34 12.23 8.74
N VAL A 495 -4.70 13.46 9.09
CA VAL A 495 -6.06 14.01 8.92
C VAL A 495 -6.00 15.28 8.08
N PRO A 496 -7.03 15.57 7.25
CA PRO A 496 -7.09 16.79 6.47
C PRO A 496 -7.00 18.05 7.37
N PRO A 497 -6.46 19.15 6.83
CA PRO A 497 -6.49 20.43 7.54
C PRO A 497 -7.92 20.91 7.78
N GLY A 498 -8.16 21.55 8.91
CA GLY A 498 -9.47 22.11 9.28
C GLY A 498 -10.12 21.39 10.46
N PRO A 499 -11.39 21.73 10.79
CA PRO A 499 -12.12 21.14 11.92
C PRO A 499 -12.28 19.62 11.76
N ILE A 500 -12.14 18.90 12.86
CA ILE A 500 -12.33 17.44 12.92
C ILE A 500 -13.76 17.15 13.36
N SER A 501 -14.43 16.20 12.70
CA SER A 501 -15.72 15.68 13.10
C SER A 501 -15.59 14.63 14.21
N LEU A 502 -16.71 14.32 14.85
CA LEU A 502 -16.78 13.16 15.75
C LEU A 502 -16.35 11.89 15.00
N PRO A 503 -15.43 11.09 15.55
CA PRO A 503 -14.94 9.90 14.88
C PRO A 503 -16.06 8.87 14.68
N ALA A 504 -16.15 8.30 13.47
CA ALA A 504 -17.16 7.31 13.13
C ALA A 504 -16.87 5.91 13.71
N GLY A 505 -15.65 5.67 14.21
CA GLY A 505 -15.22 4.40 14.77
C GLY A 505 -13.87 4.47 15.48
N GLU A 506 -13.43 3.33 16.02
CA GLU A 506 -12.20 3.23 16.81
C GLU A 506 -10.95 3.53 15.96
N ASP A 507 -10.90 3.10 14.71
CA ASP A 507 -9.76 3.37 13.79
C ASP A 507 -9.59 4.86 13.52
N GLU A 508 -10.70 5.58 13.30
CA GLU A 508 -10.67 7.03 13.11
C GLU A 508 -10.25 7.75 14.39
N GLN A 509 -10.70 7.26 15.54
CA GLN A 509 -10.28 7.76 16.83
C GLN A 509 -8.77 7.58 17.03
N LEU A 510 -8.23 6.40 16.74
CA LEU A 510 -6.79 6.10 16.83
C LEU A 510 -5.97 7.03 15.94
N ARG A 511 -6.40 7.25 14.69
CA ARG A 511 -5.78 8.20 13.77
C ARG A 511 -5.77 9.62 14.33
N ASN A 512 -6.91 10.09 14.84
CA ASN A 512 -7.03 11.43 15.41
C ASN A 512 -6.14 11.61 16.64
N LEU A 513 -6.04 10.60 17.52
CA LEU A 513 -5.14 10.60 18.68
C LEU A 513 -3.68 10.65 18.26
N ALA A 514 -3.30 9.91 17.22
CA ALA A 514 -1.92 9.89 16.71
C ALA A 514 -1.50 11.26 16.17
N VAL A 515 -2.35 11.88 15.35
CA VAL A 515 -2.09 13.21 14.78
C VAL A 515 -2.07 14.28 15.88
N PHE A 516 -3.08 14.27 16.76
CA PHE A 516 -3.12 15.18 17.91
C PHE A 516 -1.82 15.15 18.71
N SER A 517 -1.37 13.94 19.08
CA SER A 517 -0.18 13.78 19.92
C SER A 517 1.10 14.23 19.23
N ASN A 518 1.24 14.01 17.93
CA ASN A 518 2.41 14.45 17.18
C ASN A 518 2.45 15.96 16.96
N GLU A 519 1.32 16.57 16.58
CA GLU A 519 1.20 18.02 16.45
C GLU A 519 1.42 18.71 17.81
N LEU A 520 0.87 18.15 18.90
CA LEU A 520 1.13 18.63 20.25
C LEU A 520 2.62 18.62 20.60
N CYS A 521 3.32 17.51 20.32
CA CYS A 521 4.76 17.39 20.55
C CYS A 521 5.60 18.39 19.75
N GLU A 522 5.11 18.88 18.62
CA GLU A 522 5.76 19.96 17.87
C GLU A 522 5.45 21.32 18.48
N LEU A 523 4.19 21.57 18.85
CA LEU A 523 3.76 22.85 19.41
C LEU A 523 4.46 23.18 20.74
N ILE A 524 4.58 22.23 21.67
CA ILE A 524 5.22 22.46 22.98
C ILE A 524 6.70 22.85 22.88
N VAL A 525 7.38 22.51 21.79
CA VAL A 525 8.81 22.83 21.58
C VAL A 525 8.98 24.10 20.75
N SER A 526 8.01 24.43 19.87
CA SER A 526 8.05 25.60 19.00
C SER A 526 7.33 26.82 19.58
N ALA A 527 6.63 26.66 20.71
CA ALA A 527 5.79 27.70 21.30
C ALA A 527 6.64 28.69 22.09
N ASP A 528 6.88 29.87 21.51
CA ASP A 528 7.45 31.02 22.21
C ASP A 528 6.35 32.08 22.47
N GLY A 529 6.04 32.32 23.75
CA GLY A 529 5.19 33.40 24.22
C GLY A 529 3.70 33.31 23.77
N GLU A 530 3.00 34.46 23.73
CA GLU A 530 1.54 34.54 23.46
C GLU A 530 1.10 33.87 22.13
N THR A 531 1.97 33.82 21.12
CA THR A 531 1.69 33.14 19.85
C THR A 531 1.65 31.62 20.00
N GLY A 532 2.46 31.06 20.89
CA GLY A 532 2.50 29.66 21.22
C GLY A 532 1.23 29.20 21.94
N ASP A 533 0.78 29.96 22.92
CA ASP A 533 -0.45 29.69 23.67
C ASP A 533 -1.69 29.70 22.76
N ALA A 534 -1.77 30.68 21.85
CA ALA A 534 -2.86 30.73 20.87
C ALA A 534 -2.86 29.53 19.90
N ALA A 535 -1.69 29.08 19.44
CA ALA A 535 -1.56 27.91 18.57
C ALA A 535 -1.95 26.61 19.31
N LEU A 536 -1.57 26.49 20.57
CA LEU A 536 -1.93 25.37 21.42
C LEU A 536 -3.44 25.31 21.68
N GLN A 537 -4.05 26.46 21.98
CA GLN A 537 -5.50 26.58 22.16
C GLN A 537 -6.27 26.20 20.87
N ALA A 538 -5.84 26.70 19.72
CA ALA A 538 -6.43 26.35 18.43
C ALA A 538 -6.31 24.85 18.12
N HIS A 539 -5.20 24.21 18.54
CA HIS A 539 -5.00 22.79 18.41
C HIS A 539 -5.97 21.98 19.28
N LEU A 540 -6.14 22.37 20.56
CA LEU A 540 -7.11 21.74 21.46
C LEU A 540 -8.53 21.86 20.94
N GLU A 541 -8.93 23.04 20.46
CA GLU A 541 -10.25 23.28 19.87
C GLU A 541 -10.49 22.43 18.60
N ARG A 542 -9.48 22.31 17.73
CA ARG A 542 -9.56 21.49 16.52
C ARG A 542 -9.86 20.03 16.82
N PHE A 543 -9.22 19.47 17.84
CA PHE A 543 -9.34 18.06 18.21
C PHE A 543 -10.37 17.78 19.30
N ALA A 544 -11.07 18.80 19.81
CA ALA A 544 -12.08 18.63 20.88
C ALA A 544 -13.11 17.52 20.63
N PRO A 545 -13.58 17.25 19.38
CA PRO A 545 -14.50 16.13 19.14
C PRO A 545 -13.91 14.74 19.41
N SER A 546 -12.57 14.61 19.37
CA SER A 546 -11.86 13.34 19.57
C SER A 546 -11.09 13.28 20.89
N VAL A 547 -10.75 14.43 21.47
CA VAL A 547 -9.87 14.54 22.65
C VAL A 547 -10.47 15.55 23.63
N GLU A 548 -11.19 15.06 24.62
CA GLU A 548 -11.70 15.91 25.72
C GLU A 548 -10.57 16.15 26.73
N LEU A 549 -9.88 17.28 26.63
CA LEU A 549 -8.85 17.70 27.56
C LEU A 549 -9.18 19.06 28.16
N ALA A 550 -9.14 19.16 29.48
CA ALA A 550 -9.12 20.44 30.16
C ALA A 550 -7.68 21.02 30.10
N GLU A 551 -7.56 22.34 29.98
CA GLU A 551 -6.25 23.01 29.86
C GLU A 551 -5.30 22.68 31.04
N ASP A 552 -5.83 22.64 32.25
CA ASP A 552 -5.08 22.29 33.47
C ASP A 552 -4.57 20.84 33.53
N TYR A 553 -5.13 19.97 32.65
CA TYR A 553 -4.70 18.58 32.55
C TYR A 553 -3.56 18.36 31.54
N LEU A 554 -3.35 19.31 30.61
CA LEU A 554 -2.38 19.17 29.52
C LEU A 554 -0.94 19.02 30.05
N ALA A 555 -0.53 19.91 30.94
CA ALA A 555 0.79 19.87 31.55
C ALA A 555 1.03 18.55 32.31
N LYS A 556 0.03 18.07 33.05
CA LYS A 556 0.09 16.79 33.75
C LYS A 556 0.19 15.59 32.81
N LEU A 557 -0.50 15.65 31.66
CA LEU A 557 -0.44 14.62 30.62
C LEU A 557 0.97 14.53 30.02
N ILE A 558 1.56 15.68 29.67
CA ILE A 558 2.90 15.75 29.08
C ILE A 558 3.96 15.31 30.09
N ASP A 559 3.88 15.78 31.35
CA ASP A 559 4.78 15.39 32.42
C ASP A 559 4.76 13.88 32.68
N ALA A 560 3.57 13.29 32.84
CA ALA A 560 3.41 11.85 33.01
C ALA A 560 3.92 11.03 31.81
N ALA A 561 3.76 11.53 30.58
CA ALA A 561 4.29 10.89 29.38
C ALA A 561 5.81 11.04 29.30
N PHE A 562 6.36 12.19 29.65
CA PHE A 562 7.79 12.48 29.62
C PHE A 562 8.57 11.69 30.69
N ASP A 563 8.00 11.50 31.86
CA ASP A 563 8.58 10.61 32.88
C ASP A 563 8.65 9.15 32.42
N LYS A 564 7.60 8.68 31.74
CA LYS A 564 7.61 7.35 31.12
C LYS A 564 8.64 7.26 30.00
N LEU A 565 8.80 8.31 29.19
CA LEU A 565 9.84 8.37 28.18
C LEU A 565 11.22 8.18 28.85
N LYS A 566 11.54 8.93 29.92
CA LYS A 566 12.79 8.79 30.65
C LYS A 566 13.00 7.35 31.15
N GLN A 567 11.95 6.71 31.66
CA GLN A 567 11.98 5.34 32.17
C GLN A 567 12.23 4.29 31.09
N TYR A 568 11.58 4.42 29.92
CA TYR A 568 11.62 3.39 28.86
C TYR A 568 12.68 3.65 27.78
N ALA A 569 13.17 4.88 27.68
CA ALA A 569 14.19 5.26 26.69
C ALA A 569 15.40 4.31 26.65
N PRO A 570 15.95 3.78 27.78
CA PRO A 570 17.06 2.83 27.72
C PRO A 570 16.72 1.50 27.05
N ILE A 571 15.45 1.05 27.08
CA ILE A 571 15.02 -0.20 26.44
C ILE A 571 14.98 -0.01 24.91
N PHE A 572 14.57 1.18 24.47
CA PHE A 572 14.50 1.57 23.07
C PHE A 572 15.82 2.18 22.55
N GLU A 573 16.85 2.25 23.41
CA GLU A 573 18.16 2.83 23.10
C GLU A 573 18.07 4.33 22.69
N ILE A 574 17.11 5.05 23.23
CA ILE A 574 16.92 6.49 23.04
C ILE A 574 17.78 7.24 24.08
N SER A 575 18.59 8.18 23.62
CA SER A 575 19.45 8.99 24.50
C SER A 575 18.75 10.28 24.94
N VAL A 576 18.04 10.24 26.04
CA VAL A 576 17.33 11.41 26.61
C VAL A 576 18.28 12.53 26.99
N ALA A 577 19.43 12.19 27.60
CA ALA A 577 20.36 13.18 28.15
C ALA A 577 21.05 14.07 27.10
N SER A 578 21.16 13.60 25.84
CA SER A 578 21.78 14.34 24.74
C SER A 578 20.75 14.90 23.73
N SER A 579 19.46 14.75 23.98
CA SER A 579 18.41 15.21 23.09
C SER A 579 18.09 16.68 23.35
N SER A 580 18.20 17.51 22.31
CA SER A 580 17.79 18.92 22.38
C SER A 580 16.28 19.05 22.52
N TYR A 581 15.55 18.10 21.93
CA TYR A 581 14.09 17.99 22.06
C TYR A 581 13.67 17.75 23.51
N CYS A 582 14.32 16.81 24.23
CA CYS A 582 14.03 16.56 25.63
C CYS A 582 14.27 17.78 26.53
N ASN A 583 15.33 18.54 26.25
CA ASN A 583 15.64 19.77 26.98
C ASN A 583 14.53 20.83 26.77
N ALA A 584 14.04 20.96 25.55
CA ALA A 584 12.94 21.88 25.22
C ALA A 584 11.62 21.47 25.89
N VAL A 585 11.28 20.16 25.89
CA VAL A 585 10.10 19.64 26.60
C VAL A 585 10.21 19.89 28.11
N GLN A 586 11.39 19.67 28.72
CA GLN A 586 11.61 19.95 30.14
C GLN A 586 11.44 21.44 30.45
N ALA A 587 12.01 22.33 29.63
CA ALA A 587 11.85 23.77 29.79
C ALA A 587 10.38 24.22 29.71
N TRP A 588 9.62 23.61 28.79
CA TRP A 588 8.17 23.88 28.68
C TRP A 588 7.43 23.40 29.94
N LEU A 589 7.76 22.20 30.47
CA LEU A 589 7.18 21.68 31.70
C LEU A 589 7.49 22.58 32.89
N ASP A 590 8.75 23.01 33.05
CA ASP A 590 9.18 23.90 34.14
C ASP A 590 8.41 25.24 34.14
N ALA A 591 8.00 25.70 32.95
CA ALA A 591 7.21 26.93 32.78
C ALA A 591 5.70 26.75 33.04
N ASN A 592 5.16 25.53 32.82
CA ASN A 592 3.72 25.29 32.82
C ASN A 592 3.22 24.37 33.95
N VAL A 593 4.11 23.63 34.62
CA VAL A 593 3.77 22.88 35.84
C VAL A 593 3.98 23.81 37.03
N THR A 594 2.93 24.49 37.47
CA THR A 594 2.96 25.20 38.75
C THR A 594 2.92 24.19 39.87
N ASP A 595 3.92 24.19 40.75
CA ASP A 595 3.96 23.41 41.97
C ASP A 595 2.68 23.66 42.80
N GLY A 596 1.76 22.72 42.74
CA GLY A 596 0.59 22.68 43.60
C GLY A 596 0.91 22.25 45.02
N GLU A 597 2.02 22.73 45.60
CA GLU A 597 2.36 22.60 47.02
C GLU A 597 2.16 23.93 47.72
N GLY A 598 0.91 24.25 48.01
CA GLY A 598 0.63 25.46 48.77
C GLY A 598 -0.79 25.63 49.27
N GLU A 599 -1.52 24.55 49.63
CA GLU A 599 -2.75 24.72 50.42
C GLU A 599 -3.27 23.38 50.98
N VAL A 600 -2.51 22.69 51.87
CA VAL A 600 -3.08 21.80 52.91
C VAL A 600 -2.16 21.88 54.13
N ALA A 601 -2.15 23.04 54.77
CA ALA A 601 -1.68 23.17 56.14
C ALA A 601 -2.36 24.40 56.76
N GLN A 602 -3.66 24.25 57.10
CA GLN A 602 -4.33 24.95 58.20
C GLN A 602 -5.86 24.77 58.11
N SER A 603 -6.33 23.63 58.62
CA SER A 603 -7.54 23.60 59.44
C SER A 603 -7.76 22.16 59.93
N ALA A 604 -7.40 21.98 61.21
CA ALA A 604 -7.91 21.04 62.26
C ALA A 604 -8.48 19.69 61.87
#